data_02a05ecc410fe4a612f1e995d5ca6496
#
_entry.id   02a05ecc410fe4a612f1e995d5ca6496
#
_cell.length_a   1.000
_cell.length_b   1.000
_cell.length_c   1.000
_cell.angle_alpha   90.00
_cell.angle_beta   90.00
_cell.angle_gamma   90.00
#
_symmetry.space_group_name_H-M   'P 1'
#
loop_
_entity.id
_entity.type
_entity.pdbx_description
1 polymer ?
#
loop_
_entity_poly.entity_id
_entity_poly.type
_entity_poly.pdbx_seq_one_letter_code
_entity_poly.pdbx_strand_id
1 'polypeptide(L)'
;LAVVEPHFIAEGVNERGLAAGLFFFPRYGGYRAYDASQRTTTLADLQVVEWILSQFASIDELKQSIGSVDIVALEPNAVIHWRIAEPSGREVVMEIVDGEVRFYENSVGVITNAPGFEWQLANLDNYVNLRPGSASDYELGSHKLQPIGGSSAMLGLPGDFTPPSRFVRAAFFRNTAPQLATG
;
A
#
# COMPACT_ATOMS: atom_id res chain seq x y z
N LEU A 1 5.45 15.83 -7.44
CA LEU A 1 6.14 15.67 -6.14
C LEU A 1 5.28 16.26 -5.04
N ALA A 2 5.04 15.48 -3.99
CA ALA A 2 4.46 15.95 -2.74
C ALA A 2 5.56 15.95 -1.67
N VAL A 3 5.70 17.02 -0.93
CA VAL A 3 6.81 17.26 0.01
C VAL A 3 6.26 17.30 1.43
N VAL A 4 6.85 16.49 2.32
CA VAL A 4 6.47 16.45 3.76
C VAL A 4 7.10 17.61 4.51
N GLU A 5 8.37 17.84 4.26
CA GLU A 5 9.19 18.93 4.78
C GLU A 5 9.96 19.55 3.61
N PRO A 6 10.54 20.74 3.72
CA PRO A 6 11.27 21.39 2.61
C PRO A 6 12.33 20.52 1.91
N HIS A 7 12.74 19.42 2.54
CA HIS A 7 13.81 18.55 2.05
C HIS A 7 13.41 17.08 1.87
N PHE A 8 12.12 16.73 2.06
CA PHE A 8 11.66 15.35 1.97
C PHE A 8 10.48 15.20 1.01
N ILE A 9 10.53 14.17 0.19
CA ILE A 9 9.48 13.86 -0.80
C ILE A 9 8.56 12.79 -0.22
N ALA A 10 7.26 13.09 -0.11
CA ALA A 10 6.26 12.12 0.35
C ALA A 10 5.83 11.18 -0.78
N GLU A 11 5.67 11.71 -1.99
CA GLU A 11 5.31 10.94 -3.18
C GLU A 11 5.75 11.65 -4.46
N GLY A 12 5.92 10.89 -5.53
CA GLY A 12 6.26 11.44 -6.83
C GLY A 12 6.35 10.37 -7.91
N VAL A 13 6.68 10.85 -9.11
CA VAL A 13 6.97 10.02 -10.27
C VAL A 13 8.19 10.60 -10.99
N ASN A 14 9.07 9.73 -11.49
CA ASN A 14 10.23 10.15 -12.25
C ASN A 14 9.97 10.12 -13.78
N GLU A 15 10.95 10.52 -14.58
CA GLU A 15 10.86 10.58 -16.04
C GLU A 15 10.74 9.20 -16.71
N ARG A 16 11.01 8.12 -15.98
CA ARG A 16 10.81 6.73 -16.44
C ARG A 16 9.41 6.21 -16.10
N GLY A 17 8.61 7.03 -15.40
CA GLY A 17 7.27 6.66 -14.95
C GLY A 17 7.27 5.79 -13.70
N LEU A 18 8.42 5.54 -13.06
CA LEU A 18 8.48 4.90 -11.74
C LEU A 18 7.89 5.87 -10.72
N ALA A 19 6.85 5.43 -10.02
CA ALA A 19 6.19 6.18 -8.96
C ALA A 19 6.52 5.58 -7.59
N ALA A 20 6.73 6.43 -6.58
CA ALA A 20 6.92 6.00 -5.21
C ALA A 20 6.20 6.94 -4.25
N GLY A 21 5.70 6.39 -3.14
CA GLY A 21 5.06 7.15 -2.08
C GLY A 21 5.23 6.46 -0.73
N LEU A 22 5.26 7.26 0.33
CA LEU A 22 5.40 6.78 1.70
C LEU A 22 4.07 6.87 2.47
N PHE A 23 3.91 5.96 3.44
CA PHE A 23 2.73 5.89 4.30
C PHE A 23 3.16 5.59 5.73
N PHE A 24 2.48 6.18 6.69
CA PHE A 24 2.74 5.97 8.11
C PHE A 24 2.43 4.53 8.53
N PHE A 25 3.40 3.87 9.18
CA PHE A 25 3.37 2.43 9.50
C PHE A 25 3.72 2.14 10.97
N PRO A 26 3.04 2.78 11.93
CA PRO A 26 3.40 2.68 13.36
C PRO A 26 3.16 1.26 13.90
N ARG A 27 4.02 0.84 14.83
CA ARG A 27 3.94 -0.41 15.60
C ARG A 27 4.27 -1.70 14.85
N TYR A 28 4.26 -1.70 13.52
CA TYR A 28 4.50 -2.89 12.71
C TYR A 28 5.85 -2.86 12.02
N GLY A 29 6.32 -1.69 11.61
CA GLY A 29 7.65 -1.52 11.08
C GLY A 29 8.71 -1.46 12.18
N GLY A 30 9.93 -1.85 11.83
CA GLY A 30 11.09 -1.77 12.71
C GLY A 30 12.37 -1.70 11.90
N TYR A 31 13.09 -0.58 12.03
CA TYR A 31 14.38 -0.37 11.38
C TYR A 31 15.51 -0.87 12.25
N ARG A 32 16.70 -1.05 11.64
CA ARG A 32 17.95 -1.21 12.39
C ARG A 32 18.32 0.08 13.09
N ALA A 33 19.07 -0.03 14.17
CA ALA A 33 19.63 1.14 14.84
C ALA A 33 20.67 1.80 13.93
N TYR A 34 20.74 3.14 13.97
CA TYR A 34 21.77 3.87 13.24
C TYR A 34 23.18 3.48 13.72
N ASP A 35 24.05 3.15 12.77
CA ASP A 35 25.46 2.90 12.99
C ASP A 35 26.30 3.99 12.30
N ALA A 36 26.99 4.81 13.08
CA ALA A 36 27.82 5.90 12.58
C ALA A 36 28.98 5.43 11.69
N SER A 37 29.42 4.17 11.80
CA SER A 37 30.45 3.59 10.92
C SER A 37 29.93 3.36 9.49
N GLN A 38 28.62 3.21 9.32
CA GLN A 38 27.91 2.98 8.06
C GLN A 38 27.24 4.25 7.47
N ARG A 39 27.60 5.43 7.99
CA ARG A 39 26.94 6.71 7.64
C ARG A 39 26.86 7.01 6.14
N THR A 40 27.80 6.51 5.34
CA THR A 40 27.86 6.74 3.88
C THR A 40 26.88 5.88 3.09
N THR A 41 26.37 4.83 3.69
CA THR A 41 25.39 3.91 3.11
C THR A 41 24.05 3.95 3.84
N THR A 42 23.88 4.88 4.78
CA THR A 42 22.65 5.04 5.56
C THR A 42 21.73 6.10 4.93
N LEU A 43 20.46 5.75 4.79
CA LEU A 43 19.37 6.65 4.42
C LEU A 43 18.40 6.82 5.58
N ALA A 44 17.94 8.04 5.83
CA ALA A 44 16.76 8.23 6.64
C ALA A 44 15.50 7.76 5.86
N ASP A 45 14.53 7.20 6.55
CA ASP A 45 13.29 6.68 5.98
C ASP A 45 12.55 7.71 5.09
N LEU A 46 12.55 9.00 5.47
CA LEU A 46 11.96 10.07 4.66
C LEU A 46 12.74 10.41 3.39
N GLN A 47 13.99 9.96 3.24
CA GLN A 47 14.80 10.14 2.03
C GLN A 47 14.59 9.03 0.98
N VAL A 48 13.93 7.93 1.38
CA VAL A 48 13.79 6.74 0.53
C VAL A 48 13.03 7.03 -0.77
N VAL A 49 11.97 7.84 -0.73
CA VAL A 49 11.20 8.19 -1.95
C VAL A 49 12.07 8.96 -2.94
N GLU A 50 12.84 9.95 -2.48
CA GLU A 50 13.78 10.69 -3.32
C GLU A 50 14.86 9.77 -3.89
N TRP A 51 15.44 8.92 -3.08
CA TRP A 51 16.43 7.94 -3.51
C TRP A 51 15.88 7.00 -4.59
N ILE A 52 14.66 6.45 -4.38
CA ILE A 52 14.02 5.59 -5.38
C ILE A 52 13.83 6.35 -6.71
N LEU A 53 13.24 7.54 -6.67
CA LEU A 53 12.88 8.29 -7.87
C LEU A 53 14.09 8.85 -8.61
N SER A 54 15.21 9.11 -7.91
CA SER A 54 16.43 9.66 -8.52
C SER A 54 17.38 8.58 -9.08
N GLN A 55 17.32 7.34 -8.58
CA GLN A 55 18.33 6.32 -8.90
C GLN A 55 17.79 5.19 -9.78
N PHE A 56 16.49 4.91 -9.80
CA PHE A 56 15.96 3.70 -10.44
C PHE A 56 14.93 4.02 -11.53
N ALA A 57 14.89 3.12 -12.52
CA ALA A 57 13.89 3.13 -13.59
C ALA A 57 12.83 2.03 -13.39
N SER A 58 13.09 1.04 -12.52
CA SER A 58 12.21 -0.11 -12.32
C SER A 58 12.24 -0.63 -10.88
N ILE A 59 11.21 -1.40 -10.53
CA ILE A 59 11.13 -2.13 -9.25
C ILE A 59 12.26 -3.16 -9.14
N ASP A 60 12.64 -3.80 -10.23
CA ASP A 60 13.68 -4.83 -10.19
C ASP A 60 15.07 -4.23 -9.94
N GLU A 61 15.38 -3.05 -10.50
CA GLU A 61 16.60 -2.31 -10.17
C GLU A 61 16.65 -1.93 -8.68
N LEU A 62 15.53 -1.45 -8.13
CA LEU A 62 15.41 -1.17 -6.70
C LEU A 62 15.66 -2.42 -5.86
N LYS A 63 15.01 -3.55 -6.18
CA LYS A 63 15.17 -4.81 -5.45
C LYS A 63 16.60 -5.32 -5.46
N GLN A 64 17.34 -5.14 -6.56
CA GLN A 64 18.75 -5.51 -6.66
C GLN A 64 19.66 -4.61 -5.83
N SER A 65 19.29 -3.35 -5.66
CA SER A 65 20.12 -2.33 -5.03
C SER A 65 19.81 -2.08 -3.56
N ILE A 66 18.65 -2.53 -3.05
CA ILE A 66 18.18 -2.21 -1.69
C ILE A 66 19.15 -2.66 -0.60
N GLY A 67 19.87 -3.75 -0.82
CA GLY A 67 20.88 -4.26 0.12
C GLY A 67 22.16 -3.41 0.21
N SER A 68 22.33 -2.38 -0.63
CA SER A 68 23.47 -1.47 -0.60
C SER A 68 23.29 -0.32 0.39
N VAL A 69 22.12 -0.14 0.95
CA VAL A 69 21.78 0.93 1.90
C VAL A 69 21.16 0.37 3.17
N ASP A 70 21.43 1.02 4.29
CA ASP A 70 20.73 0.81 5.54
C ASP A 70 19.71 1.93 5.75
N ILE A 71 18.43 1.56 5.85
CA ILE A 71 17.36 2.51 6.12
C ILE A 71 17.12 2.57 7.62
N VAL A 72 17.14 3.79 8.16
CA VAL A 72 16.95 4.06 9.59
C VAL A 72 15.84 5.08 9.82
N ALA A 73 15.22 5.04 10.99
CA ALA A 73 14.23 6.05 11.36
C ALA A 73 14.90 7.41 11.52
N LEU A 74 14.32 8.45 10.92
CA LEU A 74 14.65 9.83 11.26
C LEU A 74 14.06 10.18 12.64
N GLU A 75 12.80 9.76 12.86
CA GLU A 75 12.10 9.94 14.12
C GLU A 75 11.69 8.57 14.69
N PRO A 76 12.07 8.22 15.93
CA PRO A 76 11.93 6.86 16.48
C PRO A 76 10.52 6.25 16.44
N ASN A 77 9.48 7.10 16.41
CA ASN A 77 8.08 6.65 16.43
C ASN A 77 7.35 6.88 15.09
N ALA A 78 8.04 7.40 14.08
CA ALA A 78 7.46 7.73 12.78
C ALA A 78 7.85 6.69 11.71
N VAL A 79 7.65 5.41 12.01
CA VAL A 79 7.93 4.33 11.05
C VAL A 79 7.00 4.43 9.86
N ILE A 80 7.55 4.23 8.67
CA ILE A 80 6.83 4.31 7.40
C ILE A 80 7.06 3.06 6.55
N HIS A 81 6.21 2.85 5.56
CA HIS A 81 6.36 1.87 4.48
C HIS A 81 6.06 2.54 3.15
N TRP A 82 6.39 1.89 2.04
CA TRP A 82 6.37 2.52 0.72
C TRP A 82 5.58 1.71 -0.28
N ARG A 83 4.92 2.43 -1.19
CA ARG A 83 4.34 1.90 -2.42
C ARG A 83 5.22 2.32 -3.58
N ILE A 84 5.56 1.38 -4.45
CA ILE A 84 6.32 1.63 -5.67
C ILE A 84 5.50 1.04 -6.84
N ALA A 85 5.36 1.80 -7.93
CA ALA A 85 4.59 1.40 -9.10
C ALA A 85 5.33 1.72 -10.39
N GLU A 86 5.15 0.88 -11.40
CA GLU A 86 5.73 1.02 -12.75
C GLU A 86 4.68 1.33 -13.80
N PRO A 87 5.07 1.90 -14.96
CA PRO A 87 4.16 2.09 -16.10
C PRO A 87 3.54 0.80 -16.64
N SER A 88 4.18 -0.34 -16.38
CA SER A 88 3.64 -1.67 -16.71
C SER A 88 2.36 -2.02 -15.95
N GLY A 89 2.03 -1.27 -14.89
CA GLY A 89 0.95 -1.55 -13.97
C GLY A 89 1.37 -2.45 -12.78
N ARG A 90 2.62 -2.92 -12.75
CA ARG A 90 3.16 -3.65 -11.60
C ARG A 90 3.33 -2.70 -10.42
N GLU A 91 2.92 -3.14 -9.26
CA GLU A 91 3.04 -2.41 -8.01
C GLU A 91 3.60 -3.32 -6.91
N VAL A 92 4.43 -2.76 -6.04
CA VAL A 92 4.91 -3.44 -4.84
C VAL A 92 4.73 -2.57 -3.61
N VAL A 93 4.57 -3.21 -2.46
CA VAL A 93 4.72 -2.60 -1.14
C VAL A 93 6.07 -3.02 -0.58
N MET A 94 6.83 -2.06 -0.09
CA MET A 94 8.09 -2.28 0.62
C MET A 94 7.89 -1.95 2.10
N GLU A 95 8.14 -2.92 2.95
CA GLU A 95 8.07 -2.80 4.41
C GLU A 95 9.41 -3.18 5.03
N ILE A 96 9.76 -2.55 6.14
CA ILE A 96 10.92 -2.95 6.95
C ILE A 96 10.38 -3.40 8.30
N VAL A 97 10.58 -4.68 8.59
CA VAL A 97 10.11 -5.34 9.81
C VAL A 97 11.28 -6.08 10.44
N ASP A 98 11.53 -5.82 11.71
CA ASP A 98 12.67 -6.39 12.45
C ASP A 98 14.03 -6.16 11.75
N GLY A 99 14.18 -4.99 11.11
CA GLY A 99 15.40 -4.60 10.39
C GLY A 99 15.57 -5.27 9.03
N GLU A 100 14.58 -6.03 8.54
CA GLU A 100 14.61 -6.71 7.25
C GLU A 100 13.67 -6.05 6.26
N VAL A 101 14.17 -5.80 5.05
CA VAL A 101 13.37 -5.27 3.93
C VAL A 101 12.56 -6.40 3.30
N ARG A 102 11.25 -6.20 3.20
CA ARG A 102 10.32 -7.12 2.56
C ARG A 102 9.60 -6.42 1.42
N PHE A 103 9.45 -7.13 0.29
CA PHE A 103 8.68 -6.67 -0.85
C PHE A 103 7.47 -7.59 -1.06
N TYR A 104 6.32 -6.99 -1.23
CA TYR A 104 5.06 -7.68 -1.51
C TYR A 104 4.52 -7.20 -2.86
N GLU A 105 4.19 -8.11 -3.77
CA GLU A 105 3.50 -7.76 -5.01
C GLU A 105 2.08 -7.30 -4.68
N ASN A 106 1.72 -6.11 -5.14
CA ASN A 106 0.44 -5.48 -4.79
C ASN A 106 -0.60 -5.70 -5.89
N SER A 107 -1.20 -6.88 -5.90
CA SER A 107 -2.20 -7.27 -6.91
C SER A 107 -3.53 -6.51 -6.80
N VAL A 108 -3.83 -5.90 -5.64
CA VAL A 108 -5.06 -5.11 -5.45
C VAL A 108 -4.85 -3.61 -5.72
N GLY A 109 -3.60 -3.18 -5.85
CA GLY A 109 -3.22 -1.80 -6.18
C GLY A 109 -3.55 -0.76 -5.11
N VAL A 110 -3.64 -1.18 -3.85
CA VAL A 110 -4.01 -0.34 -2.71
C VAL A 110 -3.02 -0.54 -1.58
N ILE A 111 -2.71 0.54 -0.90
CA ILE A 111 -2.05 0.55 0.40
C ILE A 111 -2.72 1.62 1.27
N THR A 112 -2.67 1.45 2.57
CA THR A 112 -3.09 2.46 3.55
C THR A 112 -1.98 2.65 4.59
N ASN A 113 -2.24 2.30 5.83
CA ASN A 113 -1.27 2.39 6.92
C ASN A 113 -1.15 1.01 7.60
N ALA A 114 -0.69 0.98 8.85
CA ALA A 114 -0.70 -0.25 9.65
C ALA A 114 -2.10 -0.90 9.75
N PRO A 115 -2.19 -2.21 9.89
CA PRO A 115 -1.11 -3.21 9.96
C PRO A 115 -0.43 -3.50 8.62
N GLY A 116 0.55 -4.43 8.63
CA GLY A 116 1.33 -4.80 7.44
C GLY A 116 0.50 -5.31 6.27
N PHE A 117 1.10 -5.27 5.08
CA PHE A 117 0.38 -5.53 3.82
C PHE A 117 -0.20 -6.94 3.74
N GLU A 118 0.55 -7.96 4.18
CA GLU A 118 0.02 -9.35 4.23
C GLU A 118 -1.20 -9.47 5.14
N TRP A 119 -1.19 -8.78 6.28
CA TRP A 119 -2.35 -8.75 7.16
C TRP A 119 -3.54 -8.05 6.48
N GLN A 120 -3.31 -6.98 5.75
CA GLN A 120 -4.37 -6.29 5.01
C GLN A 120 -5.00 -7.20 3.95
N LEU A 121 -4.19 -8.00 3.24
CA LEU A 121 -4.69 -9.00 2.29
C LEU A 121 -5.49 -10.10 3.01
N ALA A 122 -4.97 -10.65 4.10
CA ALA A 122 -5.69 -11.65 4.89
C ALA A 122 -7.01 -11.11 5.45
N ASN A 123 -7.04 -9.84 5.89
CA ASN A 123 -8.28 -9.19 6.31
C ASN A 123 -9.26 -9.01 5.15
N LEU A 124 -8.77 -8.77 3.93
CA LEU A 124 -9.63 -8.62 2.75
C LEU A 124 -10.41 -9.90 2.44
N ASP A 125 -9.88 -11.08 2.77
CA ASP A 125 -10.56 -12.37 2.59
C ASP A 125 -11.87 -12.49 3.39
N ASN A 126 -12.01 -11.74 4.49
CA ASN A 126 -13.26 -11.67 5.25
C ASN A 126 -14.42 -11.08 4.42
N TYR A 127 -14.11 -10.37 3.34
CA TYR A 127 -15.07 -9.67 2.50
C TYR A 127 -15.33 -10.38 1.16
N VAL A 128 -15.02 -11.67 1.07
CA VAL A 128 -15.19 -12.50 -0.14
C VAL A 128 -16.62 -12.49 -0.70
N ASN A 129 -17.61 -12.19 0.15
CA ASN A 129 -19.02 -12.10 -0.27
C ASN A 129 -19.37 -10.77 -0.96
N LEU A 130 -18.53 -9.74 -0.81
CA LEU A 130 -18.76 -8.45 -1.43
C LEU A 130 -18.46 -8.52 -2.93
N ARG A 131 -19.39 -8.01 -3.74
CA ARG A 131 -19.25 -7.91 -5.19
C ARG A 131 -20.12 -6.78 -5.75
N PRO A 132 -19.80 -6.23 -6.92
CA PRO A 132 -20.67 -5.27 -7.58
C PRO A 132 -22.05 -5.86 -7.89
N GLY A 133 -23.07 -4.99 -7.86
CA GLY A 133 -24.43 -5.36 -8.22
C GLY A 133 -25.28 -5.88 -7.06
N SER A 134 -26.33 -6.61 -7.41
CA SER A 134 -27.32 -7.12 -6.45
C SER A 134 -26.95 -8.49 -5.93
N ALA A 135 -27.26 -8.74 -4.67
CA ALA A 135 -27.29 -10.09 -4.11
C ALA A 135 -28.39 -10.92 -4.76
N SER A 136 -28.28 -12.24 -4.66
CA SER A 136 -29.33 -13.17 -5.09
C SER A 136 -30.37 -13.33 -4.01
N ASP A 137 -31.58 -13.69 -4.39
CA ASP A 137 -32.61 -14.13 -3.47
C ASP A 137 -32.11 -15.34 -2.66
N TYR A 138 -32.55 -15.42 -1.41
CA TYR A 138 -32.18 -16.50 -0.51
C TYR A 138 -33.36 -16.90 0.37
N GLU A 139 -33.60 -18.21 0.58
CA GLU A 139 -34.63 -18.71 1.47
C GLU A 139 -34.06 -18.99 2.86
N LEU A 140 -34.67 -18.36 3.87
CA LEU A 140 -34.39 -18.59 5.28
C LEU A 140 -35.63 -19.21 5.96
N GLY A 141 -35.65 -20.50 6.09
CA GLY A 141 -36.85 -21.22 6.47
C GLY A 141 -37.98 -21.03 5.44
N SER A 142 -39.12 -20.53 5.86
CA SER A 142 -40.27 -20.22 5.00
C SER A 142 -40.28 -18.75 4.50
N HIS A 143 -39.26 -17.94 4.89
CA HIS A 143 -39.18 -16.54 4.51
C HIS A 143 -38.20 -16.35 3.34
N LYS A 144 -38.67 -15.74 2.26
CA LYS A 144 -37.84 -15.38 1.12
C LYS A 144 -37.18 -14.02 1.36
N LEU A 145 -35.85 -14.01 1.49
CA LEU A 145 -35.03 -12.79 1.50
C LEU A 145 -34.83 -12.31 0.07
N GLN A 146 -35.08 -11.03 -0.15
CA GLN A 146 -34.88 -10.40 -1.45
C GLN A 146 -33.97 -9.17 -1.31
N PRO A 147 -33.06 -8.95 -2.27
CA PRO A 147 -32.16 -7.82 -2.20
C PRO A 147 -32.91 -6.49 -2.26
N ILE A 148 -32.48 -5.53 -1.46
CA ILE A 148 -33.01 -4.16 -1.46
C ILE A 148 -31.98 -3.27 -2.18
N GLY A 149 -32.31 -2.85 -3.41
CA GLY A 149 -31.48 -1.96 -4.23
C GLY A 149 -30.38 -2.67 -5.03
N GLY A 150 -29.90 -1.97 -6.05
CA GLY A 150 -28.97 -2.49 -7.07
C GLY A 150 -27.54 -2.74 -6.59
N SER A 151 -27.19 -2.36 -5.35
CA SER A 151 -25.84 -2.57 -4.78
C SER A 151 -25.87 -3.40 -3.51
N SER A 152 -26.92 -4.21 -3.34
CA SER A 152 -27.13 -5.01 -2.13
C SER A 152 -26.03 -6.05 -1.86
N ALA A 153 -25.27 -6.47 -2.89
CA ALA A 153 -24.13 -7.36 -2.74
C ALA A 153 -22.90 -6.67 -2.13
N MET A 154 -22.91 -5.34 -1.96
CA MET A 154 -21.90 -4.57 -1.23
C MET A 154 -22.29 -4.31 0.25
N LEU A 155 -23.37 -4.90 0.73
CA LEU A 155 -23.76 -4.78 2.14
C LEU A 155 -22.69 -5.39 3.04
N GLY A 156 -22.21 -4.60 4.02
CA GLY A 156 -21.10 -4.98 4.89
C GLY A 156 -19.76 -4.36 4.51
N LEU A 157 -19.71 -3.57 3.44
CA LEU A 157 -18.51 -2.77 3.16
C LEU A 157 -18.24 -1.82 4.35
N PRO A 158 -17.03 -1.87 4.97
CA PRO A 158 -16.79 -1.15 6.21
C PRO A 158 -16.76 0.38 5.98
N GLY A 159 -17.43 1.13 6.87
CA GLY A 159 -17.63 2.57 6.72
C GLY A 159 -16.70 3.45 7.56
N ASP A 160 -15.98 2.89 8.54
CA ASP A 160 -15.12 3.65 9.45
C ASP A 160 -13.80 4.12 8.79
N PHE A 161 -13.03 4.96 9.50
CA PHE A 161 -11.81 5.59 8.98
C PHE A 161 -10.52 4.86 9.38
N THR A 162 -10.59 3.68 10.00
CA THR A 162 -9.40 2.90 10.33
C THR A 162 -8.65 2.46 9.05
N PRO A 163 -7.33 2.29 9.10
CA PRO A 163 -6.57 1.83 7.92
C PRO A 163 -7.10 0.55 7.30
N PRO A 164 -7.45 -0.52 8.07
CA PRO A 164 -8.03 -1.73 7.50
C PRO A 164 -9.34 -1.49 6.74
N SER A 165 -10.25 -0.71 7.30
CA SER A 165 -11.53 -0.39 6.65
C SER A 165 -11.35 0.45 5.39
N ARG A 166 -10.41 1.40 5.41
CA ARG A 166 -10.04 2.19 4.23
C ARG A 166 -9.40 1.32 3.15
N PHE A 167 -8.56 0.36 3.54
CA PHE A 167 -7.94 -0.59 2.61
C PHE A 167 -9.01 -1.39 1.87
N VAL A 168 -9.94 -2.00 2.61
CA VAL A 168 -11.06 -2.78 2.03
C VAL A 168 -11.87 -1.94 1.05
N ARG A 169 -12.32 -0.74 1.46
CA ARG A 169 -13.09 0.15 0.58
C ARG A 169 -12.33 0.52 -0.69
N ALA A 170 -11.07 0.92 -0.55
CA ALA A 170 -10.24 1.32 -1.69
C ALA A 170 -10.01 0.15 -2.64
N ALA A 171 -9.75 -1.05 -2.11
CA ALA A 171 -9.58 -2.26 -2.92
C ALA A 171 -10.84 -2.57 -3.74
N PHE A 172 -12.02 -2.55 -3.11
CA PHE A 172 -13.27 -2.77 -3.84
C PHE A 172 -13.55 -1.67 -4.85
N PHE A 173 -13.47 -0.40 -4.48
CA PHE A 173 -13.76 0.70 -5.39
C PHE A 173 -12.81 0.75 -6.59
N ARG A 174 -11.50 0.57 -6.37
CA ARG A 174 -10.52 0.53 -7.45
C ARG A 174 -10.82 -0.61 -8.44
N ASN A 175 -11.07 -1.81 -7.93
CA ASN A 175 -11.20 -3.01 -8.77
C ASN A 175 -12.61 -3.23 -9.32
N THR A 176 -13.61 -2.46 -8.89
CA THR A 176 -14.98 -2.51 -9.40
C THR A 176 -15.40 -1.26 -10.16
N ALA A 177 -14.54 -0.24 -10.22
CA ALA A 177 -14.79 0.95 -11.01
C ALA A 177 -14.89 0.61 -12.51
N PRO A 178 -15.80 1.25 -13.26
CA PRO A 178 -15.89 1.07 -14.71
C PRO A 178 -14.55 1.38 -15.37
N GLN A 179 -14.07 0.46 -16.19
CA GLN A 179 -12.90 0.70 -17.03
C GLN A 179 -13.36 1.51 -18.25
N LEU A 180 -13.07 2.81 -18.22
CA LEU A 180 -13.33 3.67 -19.36
C LEU A 180 -12.20 3.51 -20.39
N ALA A 181 -12.56 3.50 -21.67
CA ALA A 181 -11.54 3.57 -22.71
C ALA A 181 -10.77 4.87 -22.55
N THR A 182 -9.45 4.76 -22.50
CA THR A 182 -8.57 5.93 -22.57
C THR A 182 -8.77 6.59 -23.93
N GLY A 183 -9.25 7.85 -23.93
CA GLY A 183 -9.42 8.65 -25.14
C GLY A 183 -8.08 8.99 -25.79
#